data_a672b303f8cd1a320441772a804fcc67
#
_entry.id   a672b303f8cd1a320441772a804fcc67
#
_cell.length_a   1.000
_cell.length_b   1.000
_cell.length_c   1.000
_cell.angle_alpha   90.00
_cell.angle_beta   90.00
_cell.angle_gamma   90.00
#
_symmetry.space_group_name_H-M   'P 1'
#
loop_
_entity.id
_entity.type
_entity.pdbx_description
1 polymer ?
#
loop_
_entity_poly.entity_id
_entity_poly.type
_entity_poly.pdbx_seq_one_letter_code
_entity_poly.pdbx_strand_id
1 'polypeptide(L)'
;IDKTPITVRNSPGFASSRLGLVIGLEAIRMLEEGVASAEDIDAAMVLGYRYPVGPLRLTDIVGLDVRLGIAEYLHSQLGERFAPPQLLRDKVAAGELGRKSGRGFFDWTKK
;
A
#
# COMPACT_ATOMS: atom_id res chain seq x y z
N ILE A 1 2.32 -5.96 -21.85
CA ILE A 1 2.45 -4.53 -21.67
C ILE A 1 3.77 -4.05 -22.23
N ASP A 2 3.72 -3.05 -23.05
CA ASP A 2 4.92 -2.43 -23.56
C ASP A 2 5.65 -1.74 -22.43
N LYS A 3 6.95 -1.95 -22.39
CA LYS A 3 7.78 -1.31 -21.39
C LYS A 3 8.34 -0.03 -21.94
N THR A 4 7.94 1.06 -21.35
CA THR A 4 8.50 2.36 -21.70
C THR A 4 9.55 2.71 -20.66
N PRO A 5 10.83 2.86 -21.07
CA PRO A 5 11.84 3.23 -20.09
C PRO A 5 11.60 4.64 -19.57
N ILE A 6 11.84 4.81 -18.29
CA ILE A 6 11.81 6.12 -17.66
C ILE A 6 13.18 6.41 -17.07
N THR A 7 13.50 7.68 -16.92
CA THR A 7 14.75 8.10 -16.32
C THR A 7 14.46 8.76 -14.98
N VAL A 8 15.04 8.22 -13.92
CA VAL A 8 14.92 8.83 -12.59
C VAL A 8 16.31 8.93 -11.99
N ARG A 9 16.52 10.00 -11.22
CA ARG A 9 17.75 10.13 -10.48
C ARG A 9 17.75 9.11 -9.36
N ASN A 10 18.90 8.52 -9.09
CA ASN A 10 19.02 7.53 -8.01
C ASN A 10 18.58 8.18 -6.67
N SER A 11 17.56 7.62 -6.07
CA SER A 11 16.93 8.14 -4.87
C SER A 11 16.30 6.97 -4.11
N PRO A 12 16.14 7.05 -2.79
CA PRO A 12 15.47 5.98 -2.05
C PRO A 12 14.10 5.66 -2.61
N GLY A 13 13.87 4.36 -2.90
CA GLY A 13 12.58 3.87 -3.36
C GLY A 13 12.34 4.01 -4.86
N PHE A 14 13.21 4.69 -5.59
CA PHE A 14 13.00 4.97 -7.01
C PHE A 14 11.61 5.62 -7.23
N ALA A 15 11.09 5.55 -8.47
CA ALA A 15 9.81 6.19 -8.77
C ALA A 15 8.62 5.31 -8.38
N SER A 16 8.60 4.06 -8.87
CA SER A 16 7.41 3.21 -8.72
C SER A 16 7.19 2.77 -7.27
N SER A 17 8.24 2.36 -6.57
CA SER A 17 8.11 1.94 -5.18
C SER A 17 7.69 3.09 -4.28
N ARG A 18 8.27 4.26 -4.50
CA ARG A 18 7.97 5.43 -3.68
C ARG A 18 6.54 5.93 -3.89
N LEU A 19 6.11 6.05 -5.14
CA LEU A 19 4.76 6.52 -5.45
C LEU A 19 3.70 5.50 -5.02
N GLY A 20 3.93 4.23 -5.32
CA GLY A 20 2.99 3.19 -4.91
C GLY A 20 2.86 3.11 -3.40
N LEU A 21 3.97 3.26 -2.69
CA LEU A 21 3.95 3.22 -1.24
C LEU A 21 3.19 4.41 -0.66
N VAL A 22 3.44 5.64 -1.13
CA VAL A 22 2.80 6.81 -0.52
C VAL A 22 1.29 6.78 -0.75
N ILE A 23 0.85 6.31 -1.91
CA ILE A 23 -0.59 6.15 -2.16
C ILE A 23 -1.16 5.09 -1.21
N GLY A 24 -0.48 3.96 -1.07
CA GLY A 24 -0.90 2.91 -0.16
C GLY A 24 -0.96 3.36 1.29
N LEU A 25 0.06 4.08 1.75
CA LEU A 25 0.09 4.58 3.12
C LEU A 25 -1.05 5.55 3.39
N GLU A 26 -1.34 6.44 2.43
CA GLU A 26 -2.45 7.37 2.60
C GLU A 26 -3.79 6.64 2.64
N ALA A 27 -3.96 5.62 1.80
CA ALA A 27 -5.17 4.80 1.82
C ALA A 27 -5.35 4.10 3.17
N ILE A 28 -4.24 3.59 3.74
CA ILE A 28 -4.28 2.95 5.06
C ILE A 28 -4.67 3.96 6.14
N ARG A 29 -4.13 5.19 6.06
CA ARG A 29 -4.51 6.25 7.01
C ARG A 29 -5.98 6.59 6.93
N MET A 30 -6.54 6.65 5.72
CA MET A 30 -7.97 6.90 5.54
C MET A 30 -8.81 5.81 6.19
N LEU A 31 -8.39 4.56 6.07
CA LEU A 31 -9.07 3.45 6.71
C LEU A 31 -8.96 3.54 8.23
N GLU A 32 -7.77 3.84 8.73
CA GLU A 32 -7.50 3.99 10.15
C GLU A 32 -8.34 5.12 10.77
N GLU A 33 -8.50 6.21 10.03
CA GLU A 33 -9.29 7.37 10.47
C GLU A 33 -10.78 7.19 10.32
N GLY A 34 -11.21 6.10 9.71
CA GLY A 34 -12.63 5.83 9.52
C GLY A 34 -13.29 6.67 8.43
N VAL A 35 -12.51 7.15 7.45
CA VAL A 35 -13.05 7.96 6.36
C VAL A 35 -13.99 7.13 5.50
N ALA A 36 -13.63 5.88 5.20
CA ALA A 36 -14.45 4.99 4.38
C ALA A 36 -14.00 3.54 4.63
N SER A 37 -14.79 2.59 4.13
CA SER A 37 -14.41 1.18 4.16
C SER A 37 -13.26 0.90 3.20
N ALA A 38 -12.59 -0.24 3.37
CA ALA A 38 -11.52 -0.63 2.46
C ALA A 38 -12.04 -0.74 1.03
N GLU A 39 -13.23 -1.32 0.85
CA GLU A 39 -13.85 -1.45 -0.47
C GLU A 39 -14.08 -0.09 -1.13
N ASP A 40 -14.59 0.86 -0.37
CA ASP A 40 -14.91 2.18 -0.91
C ASP A 40 -13.67 3.00 -1.20
N ILE A 41 -12.63 2.89 -0.37
CA ILE A 41 -11.35 3.54 -0.63
C ILE A 41 -10.78 3.04 -1.96
N ASP A 42 -10.77 1.72 -2.15
CA ASP A 42 -10.26 1.14 -3.39
C ASP A 42 -11.12 1.53 -4.59
N ALA A 43 -12.45 1.51 -4.42
CA ALA A 43 -13.37 1.90 -5.50
C ALA A 43 -13.13 3.33 -5.94
N ALA A 44 -12.81 4.24 -5.03
CA ALA A 44 -12.55 5.63 -5.36
C ALA A 44 -11.39 5.75 -6.36
N MET A 45 -10.34 4.96 -6.20
CA MET A 45 -9.19 5.01 -7.10
C MET A 45 -9.46 4.28 -8.41
N VAL A 46 -10.16 3.15 -8.36
CA VAL A 46 -10.52 2.41 -9.57
C VAL A 46 -11.45 3.23 -10.45
N LEU A 47 -12.47 3.84 -9.85
CA LEU A 47 -13.48 4.59 -10.61
C LEU A 47 -13.04 6.02 -10.92
N GLY A 48 -12.36 6.67 -9.96
CA GLY A 48 -11.97 8.06 -10.10
C GLY A 48 -10.74 8.28 -10.95
N TYR A 49 -9.77 7.36 -10.85
CA TYR A 49 -8.48 7.48 -11.52
C TYR A 49 -8.22 6.35 -12.50
N ARG A 50 -9.17 5.45 -12.67
CA ARG A 50 -9.08 4.29 -13.57
C ARG A 50 -7.90 3.38 -13.23
N TYR A 51 -7.60 3.23 -11.95
CA TYR A 51 -6.59 2.27 -11.53
C TYR A 51 -7.09 0.86 -11.81
N PRO A 52 -6.25 -0.03 -12.31
CA PRO A 52 -6.66 -1.43 -12.54
C PRO A 52 -6.94 -2.18 -11.25
N VAL A 53 -6.35 -1.74 -10.15
CA VAL A 53 -6.55 -2.34 -8.82
C VAL A 53 -6.42 -1.23 -7.79
N GLY A 54 -7.23 -1.28 -6.73
CA GLY A 54 -7.18 -0.27 -5.68
C GLY A 54 -5.94 -0.39 -4.81
N PRO A 55 -5.56 0.69 -4.11
CA PRO A 55 -4.32 0.71 -3.34
C PRO A 55 -4.27 -0.26 -2.16
N LEU A 56 -5.38 -0.53 -1.49
CA LEU A 56 -5.39 -1.48 -0.38
C LEU A 56 -5.31 -2.91 -0.89
N ARG A 57 -6.03 -3.22 -1.98
CA ARG A 57 -5.93 -4.54 -2.59
C ARG A 57 -4.53 -4.79 -3.15
N LEU A 58 -3.91 -3.77 -3.73
CA LEU A 58 -2.54 -3.88 -4.21
C LEU A 58 -1.58 -4.13 -3.05
N THR A 59 -1.80 -3.49 -1.91
CA THR A 59 -0.99 -3.72 -0.71
C THR A 59 -1.11 -5.18 -0.27
N ASP A 60 -2.32 -5.74 -0.32
CA ASP A 60 -2.53 -7.16 -0.01
C ASP A 60 -1.79 -8.08 -0.98
N ILE A 61 -1.75 -7.71 -2.27
CA ILE A 61 -1.05 -8.50 -3.29
C ILE A 61 0.46 -8.45 -3.08
N VAL A 62 1.00 -7.27 -2.79
CA VAL A 62 2.44 -7.08 -2.54
C VAL A 62 2.86 -7.73 -1.22
N GLY A 63 2.03 -7.62 -0.22
CA GLY A 63 2.31 -8.09 1.14
C GLY A 63 2.50 -6.93 2.10
N LEU A 64 1.75 -6.97 3.20
CA LEU A 64 1.80 -5.90 4.20
C LEU A 64 3.16 -5.81 4.88
N ASP A 65 3.81 -6.95 5.10
CA ASP A 65 5.16 -7.00 5.67
C ASP A 65 6.18 -6.34 4.75
N VAL A 66 6.07 -6.57 3.43
CA VAL A 66 6.94 -5.94 2.43
C VAL A 66 6.73 -4.43 2.44
N ARG A 67 5.46 -3.99 2.44
CA ARG A 67 5.13 -2.57 2.48
C ARG A 67 5.64 -1.91 3.76
N LEU A 68 5.52 -2.59 4.88
CA LEU A 68 6.00 -2.06 6.15
C LEU A 68 7.52 -1.85 6.11
N GLY A 69 8.27 -2.83 5.61
CA GLY A 69 9.71 -2.72 5.51
C GLY A 69 10.15 -1.56 4.61
N ILE A 70 9.50 -1.40 3.47
CA ILE A 70 9.80 -0.29 2.55
C ILE A 70 9.46 1.04 3.21
N ALA A 71 8.31 1.11 3.89
CA ALA A 71 7.88 2.34 4.57
C ALA A 71 8.88 2.74 5.66
N GLU A 72 9.36 1.78 6.44
CA GLU A 72 10.35 2.07 7.48
C GLU A 72 11.64 2.60 6.88
N TYR A 73 12.09 1.99 5.78
CA TYR A 73 13.28 2.47 5.09
C TYR A 73 13.08 3.89 4.55
N LEU A 74 12.00 4.15 3.85
CA LEU A 74 11.73 5.48 3.29
C LEU A 74 11.50 6.52 4.39
N HIS A 75 10.89 6.12 5.51
CA HIS A 75 10.75 6.99 6.66
C HIS A 75 12.12 7.45 7.16
N SER A 76 13.08 6.53 7.25
CA SER A 76 14.43 6.86 7.71
C SER A 76 15.17 7.77 6.74
N GLN A 77 14.85 7.73 5.45
CA GLN A 77 15.56 8.48 4.41
C GLN A 77 14.87 9.78 4.02
N LEU A 78 13.54 9.79 4.04
CA LEU A 78 12.74 10.88 3.45
C LEU A 78 11.79 11.56 4.44
N GLY A 79 11.68 11.04 5.66
CA GLY A 79 10.96 11.72 6.73
C GLY A 79 9.55 11.22 6.99
N GLU A 80 8.82 11.98 7.79
CA GLU A 80 7.57 11.56 8.40
C GLU A 80 6.45 11.23 7.43
N ARG A 81 6.48 11.77 6.22
CA ARG A 81 5.44 11.45 5.23
C ARG A 81 5.41 9.97 4.86
N PHE A 82 6.49 9.24 5.16
CA PHE A 82 6.57 7.80 4.92
C PHE A 82 6.47 6.97 6.20
N ALA A 83 6.15 7.61 7.33
CA ALA A 83 5.98 6.88 8.58
C ALA A 83 4.85 5.85 8.44
N PRO A 84 5.10 4.58 8.77
CA PRO A 84 4.05 3.56 8.65
C PRO A 84 2.89 3.87 9.60
N PRO A 85 1.63 3.82 9.11
CA PRO A 85 0.49 3.94 10.02
C PRO A 85 0.45 2.78 11.01
N GLN A 86 -0.05 3.05 12.19
CA GLN A 86 -0.14 2.03 13.24
C GLN A 86 -0.97 0.83 12.79
N LEU A 87 -2.04 1.06 12.02
CA LEU A 87 -2.87 -0.03 11.50
C LEU A 87 -2.04 -1.03 10.68
N LEU A 88 -1.10 -0.53 9.86
CA LEU A 88 -0.21 -1.41 9.09
C LEU A 88 0.65 -2.26 10.02
N ARG A 89 1.23 -1.64 11.04
CA ARG A 89 2.06 -2.36 12.01
C ARG A 89 1.24 -3.43 12.76
N ASP A 90 0.03 -3.07 13.16
CA ASP A 90 -0.85 -3.97 13.89
C ASP A 90 -1.23 -5.19 13.06
N LYS A 91 -1.55 -4.98 11.79
CA LYS A 91 -1.91 -6.10 10.91
C LYS A 91 -0.72 -7.04 10.68
N VAL A 92 0.46 -6.49 10.46
CA VAL A 92 1.67 -7.31 10.29
C VAL A 92 1.93 -8.12 11.56
N ALA A 93 1.81 -7.48 12.73
CA ALA A 93 2.00 -8.18 14.00
C ALA A 93 0.99 -9.29 14.21
N ALA A 94 -0.21 -9.15 13.68
CA ALA A 94 -1.27 -10.17 13.76
C ALA A 94 -1.12 -11.27 12.70
N GLY A 95 -0.13 -11.18 11.83
CA GLY A 95 0.08 -12.16 10.76
C GLY A 95 -0.84 -11.96 9.56
N GLU A 96 -1.51 -10.83 9.47
CA GLU A 96 -2.39 -10.51 8.35
C GLU A 96 -1.57 -9.82 7.26
N LEU A 97 -0.92 -10.62 6.43
CA LEU A 97 0.06 -10.12 5.47
C LEU A 97 -0.51 -9.91 4.07
N GLY A 98 -1.81 -10.13 3.88
CA GLY A 98 -2.47 -9.97 2.61
C GLY A 98 -2.79 -11.31 1.97
N ARG A 99 -2.77 -11.33 0.63
CA ARG A 99 -3.15 -12.52 -0.13
C ARG A 99 -2.35 -13.76 0.27
N LYS A 100 -1.05 -13.60 0.50
CA LYS A 100 -0.19 -14.76 0.82
C LYS A 100 -0.52 -15.42 2.14
N SER A 101 -1.16 -14.69 3.07
CA SER A 101 -1.56 -15.26 4.36
C SER A 101 -3.07 -15.52 4.42
N GLY A 102 -3.80 -15.21 3.37
CA GLY A 102 -5.25 -15.39 3.29
C GLY A 102 -6.06 -14.19 3.75
N ARG A 103 -5.44 -13.24 4.40
CA ARG A 103 -6.12 -12.03 4.90
C ARG A 103 -5.14 -10.88 5.03
N GLY A 104 -5.58 -9.71 4.65
CA GLY A 104 -4.91 -8.45 4.87
C GLY A 104 -5.98 -7.41 5.13
N PHE A 105 -6.12 -6.42 4.23
CA PHE A 105 -7.25 -5.50 4.28
C PHE A 105 -8.52 -6.16 3.75
N PHE A 106 -8.37 -7.23 2.99
CA PHE A 106 -9.48 -8.01 2.45
C PHE A 106 -9.29 -9.48 2.83
N ASP A 107 -10.36 -10.23 2.67
CA ASP A 107 -10.36 -11.68 2.89
C ASP A 107 -10.12 -12.38 1.55
N TRP A 108 -9.01 -13.10 1.45
CA TRP A 108 -8.59 -13.80 0.23
C TRP A 108 -8.90 -15.30 0.27
N THR A 109 -9.53 -15.76 1.34
CA THR A 109 -9.89 -17.18 1.46
C THR A 109 -11.21 -17.49 0.77
N LYS A 110 -12.01 -16.48 0.50
CA LYS A 110 -13.29 -16.64 -0.20
C LYS A 110 -13.11 -16.58 -1.69
N LYS A 111 -13.88 -17.35 -2.39
CA LYS A 111 -13.87 -17.39 -3.86
C LYS A 111 -15.02 -16.60 -4.43
#